data_7c3f69ffb2598b4743186533e996f7f7
#
_entry.id   7c3f69ffb2598b4743186533e996f7f7
#
_cell.length_a   1.000
_cell.length_b   1.000
_cell.length_c   1.000
_cell.angle_alpha   90.00
_cell.angle_beta   90.00
_cell.angle_gamma   90.00
#
_symmetry.space_group_name_H-M   'P 1'
#
loop_
_entity.id
_entity.type
_entity.pdbx_description
1 polymer ?
#
loop_
_entity_poly.entity_id
_entity_poly.type
_entity_poly.pdbx_seq_one_letter_code
_entity_poly.pdbx_strand_id
1 'polypeptide(L)'
;MELLLTLGCLGLAAVMLYPGSKMLQRQYYRQQLRYTAYLLAADIRQMQQQTLFQPENYTYTLKVSDKDKHSYRIERAHKIWKRVRLDADISLTCEKEIKNLSYNENGNPTAIGGYRLEHRQLPDMYCQLTVQPVTGRVSVYER
;
A
#
# COMPACT_ATOMS: atom_id res chain seq x y z
N MET A 1 51.69 19.96 5.24
CA MET A 1 51.54 18.81 4.33
C MET A 1 50.46 17.84 4.82
N GLU A 2 50.43 17.48 6.10
CA GLU A 2 49.43 16.54 6.67
C GLU A 2 47.97 17.02 6.56
N LEU A 3 47.74 18.30 6.73
CA LEU A 3 46.39 18.90 6.69
C LEU A 3 45.74 18.83 5.29
N LEU A 4 46.55 18.97 4.23
CA LEU A 4 46.10 18.80 2.84
C LEU A 4 45.77 17.33 2.51
N LEU A 5 46.53 16.41 3.08
CA LEU A 5 46.37 14.97 2.88
C LEU A 5 45.08 14.47 3.59
N THR A 6 44.83 14.94 4.81
CA THR A 6 43.59 14.62 5.57
C THR A 6 42.37 15.20 4.91
N LEU A 7 42.43 16.44 4.39
CA LEU A 7 41.34 17.04 3.65
C LEU A 7 41.03 16.28 2.35
N GLY A 8 42.08 15.85 1.64
CA GLY A 8 41.92 15.02 0.43
C GLY A 8 41.27 13.67 0.71
N CYS A 9 41.68 12.99 1.78
CA CYS A 9 41.07 11.72 2.19
C CYS A 9 39.63 11.88 2.62
N LEU A 10 39.27 12.95 3.37
CA LEU A 10 37.91 13.26 3.74
C LEU A 10 37.02 13.57 2.53
N GLY A 11 37.54 14.30 1.55
CA GLY A 11 36.84 14.59 0.30
C GLY A 11 36.56 13.33 -0.52
N LEU A 12 37.54 12.44 -0.65
CA LEU A 12 37.38 11.14 -1.31
C LEU A 12 36.36 10.24 -0.59
N ALA A 13 36.39 10.19 0.74
CA ALA A 13 35.42 9.44 1.52
C ALA A 13 33.97 9.99 1.35
N ALA A 14 33.81 11.31 1.31
CA ALA A 14 32.51 11.93 1.09
C ALA A 14 31.95 11.63 -0.31
N VAL A 15 32.80 11.61 -1.34
CA VAL A 15 32.40 11.26 -2.72
C VAL A 15 31.97 9.79 -2.83
N MET A 16 32.63 8.89 -2.10
CA MET A 16 32.32 7.47 -2.08
C MET A 16 31.01 7.15 -1.31
N LEU A 17 30.65 7.93 -0.28
CA LEU A 17 29.45 7.74 0.50
C LEU A 17 28.17 8.24 -0.20
N TYR A 18 28.28 9.19 -1.12
CA TYR A 18 27.13 9.82 -1.79
C TYR A 18 26.30 8.83 -2.64
N PRO A 19 26.85 7.96 -3.50
CA PRO A 19 26.04 7.00 -4.26
C PRO A 19 25.40 5.94 -3.37
N GLY A 20 26.04 5.56 -2.26
CA GLY A 20 25.47 4.64 -1.28
C GLY A 20 24.21 5.18 -0.60
N SER A 21 24.17 6.46 -0.30
CA SER A 21 22.99 7.09 0.33
C SER A 21 21.75 7.08 -0.57
N LYS A 22 21.88 7.31 -1.87
CA LYS A 22 20.76 7.23 -2.83
C LYS A 22 20.22 5.82 -2.97
N MET A 23 21.08 4.82 -2.97
CA MET A 23 20.69 3.42 -3.04
C MET A 23 19.90 3.00 -1.79
N LEU A 24 20.37 3.41 -0.61
CA LEU A 24 19.69 3.16 0.66
C LEU A 24 18.31 3.85 0.72
N GLN A 25 18.22 5.10 0.28
CA GLN A 25 16.94 5.82 0.19
C GLN A 25 15.94 5.10 -0.73
N ARG A 26 16.42 4.65 -1.90
CA ARG A 26 15.57 3.90 -2.84
C ARG A 26 15.06 2.58 -2.23
N GLN A 27 15.92 1.86 -1.51
CA GLN A 27 15.53 0.64 -0.80
C GLN A 27 14.51 0.93 0.32
N TYR A 28 14.70 2.01 1.06
CA TYR A 28 13.76 2.45 2.10
C TYR A 28 12.38 2.73 1.53
N TYR A 29 12.27 3.53 0.46
CA TYR A 29 11.00 3.83 -0.19
C TYR A 29 10.33 2.58 -0.77
N ARG A 30 11.11 1.66 -1.31
CA ARG A 30 10.61 0.37 -1.79
C ARG A 30 10.01 -0.47 -0.66
N GLN A 31 10.68 -0.53 0.48
CA GLN A 31 10.16 -1.25 1.65
C GLN A 31 8.90 -0.59 2.19
N GLN A 32 8.84 0.73 2.24
CA GLN A 32 7.67 1.49 2.67
C GLN A 32 6.46 1.22 1.76
N LEU A 33 6.66 1.22 0.44
CA LEU A 33 5.62 0.88 -0.53
C LEU A 33 5.11 -0.55 -0.35
N ARG A 34 6.01 -1.51 -0.21
CA ARG A 34 5.68 -2.92 0.06
C ARG A 34 4.89 -3.08 1.35
N TYR A 35 5.38 -2.49 2.43
CA TYR A 35 4.71 -2.55 3.73
C TYR A 35 3.28 -2.05 3.64
N THR A 36 3.07 -0.91 2.98
CA THR A 36 1.75 -0.32 2.78
C THR A 36 0.83 -1.24 1.95
N ALA A 37 1.38 -1.89 0.90
CA ALA A 37 0.64 -2.85 0.10
C ALA A 37 0.20 -4.09 0.90
N TYR A 38 1.10 -4.63 1.71
CA TYR A 38 0.77 -5.76 2.59
C TYR A 38 -0.21 -5.38 3.69
N LEU A 39 -0.13 -4.16 4.24
CA LEU A 39 -1.10 -3.66 5.21
C LEU A 39 -2.52 -3.60 4.60
N LEU A 40 -2.65 -3.03 3.40
CA LEU A 40 -3.93 -3.01 2.69
C LEU A 40 -4.44 -4.43 2.39
N ALA A 41 -3.57 -5.34 1.95
CA ALA A 41 -3.93 -6.73 1.72
C ALA A 41 -4.38 -7.45 2.99
N ALA A 42 -3.73 -7.19 4.13
CA ALA A 42 -4.12 -7.73 5.43
C ALA A 42 -5.50 -7.21 5.87
N ASP A 43 -5.76 -5.92 5.68
CA ASP A 43 -7.05 -5.31 5.99
C ASP A 43 -8.19 -5.89 5.14
N ILE A 44 -7.95 -6.13 3.84
CA ILE A 44 -8.93 -6.76 2.96
C ILE A 44 -9.20 -8.22 3.39
N ARG A 45 -8.17 -8.98 3.74
CA ARG A 45 -8.33 -10.34 4.26
C ARG A 45 -9.06 -10.36 5.59
N GLN A 46 -8.78 -9.40 6.47
CA GLN A 46 -9.49 -9.27 7.74
C GLN A 46 -10.98 -8.99 7.52
N MET A 47 -11.33 -8.12 6.58
CA MET A 47 -12.73 -7.88 6.19
C MET A 47 -13.42 -9.15 5.70
N GLN A 48 -12.76 -9.92 4.82
CA GLN A 48 -13.28 -11.20 4.34
C GLN A 48 -13.53 -12.17 5.48
N GLN A 49 -12.56 -12.35 6.39
CA GLN A 49 -12.71 -13.21 7.55
C GLN A 49 -13.83 -12.75 8.48
N GLN A 50 -13.93 -11.46 8.77
CA GLN A 50 -14.99 -10.92 9.61
C GLN A 50 -16.38 -11.16 9.01
N THR A 51 -16.52 -11.07 7.69
CA THR A 51 -17.78 -11.36 7.00
C THR A 51 -18.14 -12.83 7.08
N LEU A 52 -17.16 -13.74 6.99
CA LEU A 52 -17.38 -15.18 7.09
C LEU A 52 -17.77 -15.65 8.50
N PHE A 53 -17.16 -15.05 9.54
CA PHE A 53 -17.34 -15.49 10.92
C PHE A 53 -18.45 -14.76 11.69
N GLN A 54 -18.93 -13.64 11.16
CA GLN A 54 -20.02 -12.85 11.76
C GLN A 54 -21.15 -12.66 10.74
N PRO A 55 -21.92 -13.70 10.41
CA PRO A 55 -22.98 -13.62 9.41
C PRO A 55 -24.16 -12.72 9.81
N GLU A 56 -24.21 -12.26 11.06
CA GLU A 56 -25.26 -11.38 11.52
C GLU A 56 -25.15 -9.98 10.90
N ASN A 57 -25.72 -9.80 9.72
CA ASN A 57 -26.19 -8.54 9.11
C ASN A 57 -25.20 -7.37 8.96
N TYR A 58 -23.91 -7.55 9.15
CA TYR A 58 -22.95 -6.45 9.04
C TYR A 58 -21.97 -6.66 7.89
N THR A 59 -22.25 -6.04 6.77
CA THR A 59 -21.32 -6.01 5.65
C THR A 59 -20.18 -5.02 5.93
N TYR A 60 -18.96 -5.50 5.82
CA TYR A 60 -17.78 -4.64 5.81
C TYR A 60 -17.51 -4.17 4.39
N THR A 61 -17.30 -2.87 4.22
CA THR A 61 -17.03 -2.26 2.91
C THR A 61 -15.77 -1.42 2.98
N LEU A 62 -14.78 -1.76 2.17
CA LEU A 62 -13.60 -0.93 1.95
C LEU A 62 -13.95 0.15 0.93
N LYS A 63 -13.69 1.39 1.26
CA LYS A 63 -13.93 2.55 0.41
C LYS A 63 -12.65 3.33 0.16
N VAL A 64 -12.34 3.55 -1.10
CA VAL A 64 -11.26 4.40 -1.57
C VAL A 64 -11.86 5.67 -2.16
N SER A 65 -11.36 6.82 -1.74
CA SER A 65 -11.85 8.13 -2.20
C SER A 65 -11.08 8.60 -3.42
N ASP A 66 -11.77 9.09 -4.44
CA ASP A 66 -11.12 9.74 -5.60
C ASP A 66 -10.46 11.07 -5.24
N LYS A 67 -11.03 11.75 -4.22
CA LYS A 67 -10.55 13.07 -3.79
C LYS A 67 -9.33 13.00 -2.89
N ASP A 68 -9.22 11.92 -2.11
CA ASP A 68 -8.10 11.71 -1.18
C ASP A 68 -7.43 10.36 -1.50
N LYS A 69 -6.40 10.44 -2.33
CA LYS A 69 -5.60 9.26 -2.73
C LYS A 69 -4.65 8.76 -1.64
N HIS A 70 -4.59 9.47 -0.51
CA HIS A 70 -3.70 9.14 0.60
C HIS A 70 -4.44 8.50 1.78
N SER A 71 -5.67 8.04 1.58
CA SER A 71 -6.41 7.34 2.62
C SER A 71 -7.41 6.33 2.06
N TYR A 72 -7.71 5.33 2.87
CA TYR A 72 -8.84 4.44 2.67
C TYR A 72 -9.57 4.23 3.99
N ARG A 73 -10.81 3.81 3.92
CA ARG A 73 -11.63 3.53 5.09
C ARG A 73 -12.38 2.22 4.93
N ILE A 74 -12.58 1.56 6.06
CA ILE A 74 -13.43 0.39 6.16
C ILE A 74 -14.65 0.79 6.97
N GLU A 75 -15.82 0.58 6.42
CA GLU A 75 -17.09 0.85 7.06
C GLU A 75 -17.76 -0.47 7.44
N ARG A 76 -18.44 -0.49 8.59
CA ARG A 76 -19.31 -1.56 9.06
C ARG A 76 -20.69 -0.97 9.28
N ALA A 77 -21.71 -1.49 8.59
CA ALA A 77 -23.09 -0.97 8.71
C ALA A 77 -23.17 0.57 8.60
N HIS A 78 -22.51 1.15 7.60
CA HIS A 78 -22.40 2.59 7.34
C HIS A 78 -21.64 3.42 8.40
N LYS A 79 -21.08 2.78 9.43
CA LYS A 79 -20.21 3.45 10.40
C LYS A 79 -18.74 3.17 10.07
N ILE A 80 -17.89 4.17 10.23
CA ILE A 80 -16.45 4.00 10.03
C ILE A 80 -15.92 3.08 11.12
N TRP A 81 -15.48 1.89 10.74
CA TRP A 81 -14.84 0.93 11.61
C TRP A 81 -13.33 1.18 11.70
N LYS A 82 -12.69 1.45 10.57
CA LYS A 82 -11.26 1.73 10.47
C LYS A 82 -11.01 2.78 9.41
N ARG A 83 -10.16 3.74 9.72
CA ARG A 83 -9.60 4.69 8.74
C ARG A 83 -8.09 4.58 8.76
N VAL A 84 -7.50 4.40 7.60
CA VAL A 84 -6.05 4.33 7.42
C VAL A 84 -5.62 5.51 6.57
N ARG A 85 -4.67 6.28 7.08
CA ARG A 85 -4.02 7.34 6.34
C ARG A 85 -2.66 6.83 5.89
N LEU A 86 -2.42 6.91 4.61
CA LEU A 86 -1.15 6.54 3.99
C LEU A 86 -0.14 7.68 4.17
N ASP A 87 1.12 7.39 3.94
CA ASP A 87 2.14 8.41 3.87
C ASP A 87 1.83 9.39 2.73
N ALA A 88 2.23 10.66 2.89
CA ALA A 88 1.99 11.72 1.91
C ALA A 88 2.64 11.44 0.54
N ASP A 89 3.71 10.64 0.52
CA ASP A 89 4.39 10.23 -0.70
C ASP A 89 3.81 8.96 -1.35
N ILE A 90 2.85 8.28 -0.69
CA ILE A 90 2.19 7.08 -1.21
C ILE A 90 0.78 7.43 -1.67
N SER A 91 0.47 7.14 -2.92
CA SER A 91 -0.87 7.29 -3.49
C SER A 91 -1.51 5.94 -3.76
N LEU A 92 -2.78 5.83 -3.43
CA LEU A 92 -3.64 4.68 -3.69
C LEU A 92 -4.64 5.03 -4.78
N THR A 93 -4.61 4.27 -5.86
CA THR A 93 -5.59 4.34 -6.94
C THR A 93 -6.28 2.99 -7.11
N CYS A 94 -7.49 2.98 -7.61
CA CYS A 94 -8.24 1.75 -7.86
C CYS A 94 -9.02 1.86 -9.16
N GLU A 95 -9.32 0.73 -9.76
CA GLU A 95 -10.26 0.64 -10.86
C GLU A 95 -11.67 1.07 -10.40
N LYS A 96 -12.47 1.64 -11.31
CA LYS A 96 -13.79 2.21 -10.94
C LYS A 96 -14.72 1.20 -10.24
N GLU A 97 -14.62 -0.06 -10.64
CA GLU A 97 -15.49 -1.13 -10.15
C GLU A 97 -15.19 -1.54 -8.71
N ILE A 98 -13.94 -1.39 -8.25
CA ILE A 98 -13.50 -1.85 -6.92
C ILE A 98 -13.41 -0.72 -5.87
N LYS A 99 -13.94 0.46 -6.16
CA LYS A 99 -13.96 1.58 -5.19
C LYS A 99 -14.65 1.25 -3.88
N ASN A 100 -15.66 0.36 -3.94
CA ASN A 100 -16.44 -0.11 -2.81
C ASN A 100 -16.38 -1.63 -2.77
N LEU A 101 -15.29 -2.18 -2.22
CA LEU A 101 -15.14 -3.62 -2.08
C LEU A 101 -15.86 -4.10 -0.82
N SER A 102 -16.75 -5.06 -0.96
CA SER A 102 -17.32 -5.83 0.14
C SER A 102 -17.31 -7.32 -0.19
N TYR A 103 -17.66 -8.13 0.78
CA TYR A 103 -17.76 -9.58 0.64
C TYR A 103 -19.16 -10.04 0.99
N ASN A 104 -19.66 -11.05 0.29
CA ASN A 104 -20.89 -11.71 0.64
C ASN A 104 -20.67 -12.76 1.74
N GLU A 105 -21.75 -13.40 2.21
CA GLU A 105 -21.74 -14.42 3.27
C GLU A 105 -20.84 -15.62 2.94
N ASN A 106 -20.61 -15.90 1.68
CA ASN A 106 -19.74 -16.98 1.21
C ASN A 106 -18.26 -16.55 1.06
N GLY A 107 -17.93 -15.31 1.44
CA GLY A 107 -16.58 -14.75 1.30
C GLY A 107 -16.20 -14.37 -0.13
N ASN A 108 -17.16 -14.32 -1.07
CA ASN A 108 -16.92 -13.88 -2.43
C ASN A 108 -16.96 -12.34 -2.50
N PRO A 109 -16.04 -11.70 -3.24
CA PRO A 109 -16.04 -10.25 -3.38
C PRO A 109 -17.22 -9.79 -4.24
N THR A 110 -17.79 -8.65 -3.88
CA THR A 110 -18.88 -8.02 -4.65
C THR A 110 -18.39 -7.24 -5.87
N ALA A 111 -17.10 -6.94 -5.89
CA ALA A 111 -16.45 -6.24 -7.00
C ALA A 111 -15.10 -6.89 -7.30
N ILE A 112 -14.73 -6.89 -8.58
CA ILE A 112 -13.49 -7.46 -9.10
C ILE A 112 -12.63 -6.29 -9.58
N GLY A 113 -11.32 -6.39 -9.39
CA GLY A 113 -10.38 -5.40 -9.88
C GLY A 113 -9.12 -5.33 -9.05
N GLY A 114 -8.40 -4.24 -9.21
CA GLY A 114 -7.11 -4.02 -8.57
C GLY A 114 -6.98 -2.66 -7.90
N TYR A 115 -6.15 -2.66 -6.89
CA TYR A 115 -5.63 -1.46 -6.25
C TYR A 115 -4.18 -1.28 -6.68
N ARG A 116 -3.80 -0.05 -6.96
CA ARG A 116 -2.44 0.31 -7.32
C ARG A 116 -1.90 1.32 -6.32
N LEU A 117 -0.76 1.01 -5.74
CA LEU A 117 -0.01 1.85 -4.83
C LEU A 117 1.25 2.33 -5.54
N GLU A 118 1.46 3.63 -5.53
CA GLU A 118 2.62 4.30 -6.12
C GLU A 118 3.31 5.16 -5.08
N HIS A 119 4.63 5.25 -5.16
CA HIS A 119 5.42 6.11 -4.29
C HIS A 119 6.02 7.24 -5.14
N ARG A 120 5.82 8.49 -4.71
CA ARG A 120 6.26 9.70 -5.44
C ARG A 120 7.75 9.70 -5.78
N GLN A 121 8.58 9.13 -4.91
CA GLN A 121 10.03 9.06 -5.10
C GLN A 121 10.47 7.85 -5.95
N LEU A 122 9.55 6.98 -6.35
CA LEU A 122 9.79 5.77 -7.14
C LEU A 122 8.82 5.70 -8.33
N PRO A 123 8.94 6.59 -9.32
CA PRO A 123 7.99 6.65 -10.45
C PRO A 123 7.99 5.37 -11.30
N ASP A 124 9.09 4.62 -11.28
CA ASP A 124 9.26 3.40 -12.08
C ASP A 124 8.74 2.13 -11.38
N MET A 125 8.24 2.27 -10.16
CA MET A 125 7.79 1.14 -9.35
C MET A 125 6.40 1.35 -8.78
N TYR A 126 5.60 0.29 -8.80
CA TYR A 126 4.30 0.28 -8.14
C TYR A 126 3.99 -1.10 -7.58
N CYS A 127 3.17 -1.15 -6.54
CA CYS A 127 2.57 -2.38 -6.05
C CYS A 127 1.12 -2.47 -6.51
N GLN A 128 0.78 -3.60 -7.11
CA GLN A 128 -0.58 -3.89 -7.55
C GLN A 128 -1.16 -5.00 -6.67
N LEU A 129 -2.32 -4.74 -6.09
CA LEU A 129 -3.13 -5.72 -5.40
C LEU A 129 -4.29 -6.12 -6.30
N THR A 130 -4.51 -7.40 -6.47
CA THR A 130 -5.67 -7.93 -7.21
C THR A 130 -6.53 -8.77 -6.29
N VAL A 131 -7.85 -8.60 -6.40
CA VAL A 131 -8.84 -9.40 -5.69
C VAL A 131 -9.41 -10.42 -6.67
N GLN A 132 -9.23 -11.71 -6.37
CA GLN A 132 -9.71 -12.80 -7.23
C GLN A 132 -11.25 -12.93 -7.14
N PRO A 133 -11.92 -13.11 -8.29
CA PRO A 133 -13.39 -13.02 -8.35
C PRO A 133 -14.12 -14.11 -7.57
N VAL A 134 -13.61 -15.33 -7.55
CA VAL A 134 -14.33 -16.47 -6.95
C VAL A 134 -13.95 -16.69 -5.50
N THR A 135 -12.68 -16.55 -5.18
CA THR A 135 -12.16 -16.87 -3.84
C THR A 135 -12.00 -15.64 -2.95
N GLY A 136 -12.10 -14.44 -3.51
CA GLY A 136 -11.79 -13.20 -2.81
C GLY A 136 -10.31 -13.08 -2.37
N ARG A 137 -9.45 -14.00 -2.80
CA ARG A 137 -8.04 -14.01 -2.43
C ARG A 137 -7.33 -12.77 -2.94
N VAL A 138 -6.59 -12.12 -2.06
CA VAL A 138 -5.79 -10.95 -2.41
C VAL A 138 -4.37 -11.37 -2.72
N SER A 139 -3.91 -11.00 -3.90
CA SER A 139 -2.51 -11.18 -4.33
C SER A 139 -1.84 -9.82 -4.50
N VAL A 140 -0.59 -9.72 -4.05
CA VAL A 140 0.23 -8.51 -4.16
C VAL A 140 1.34 -8.77 -5.17
N TYR A 141 1.45 -7.91 -6.15
CA TYR A 141 2.48 -7.95 -7.18
C TYR A 141 3.28 -6.64 -7.16
N GLU A 142 4.58 -6.76 -7.27
CA GLU A 142 5.49 -5.63 -7.46
C GLU A 142 5.90 -5.57 -8.93
N ARG A 143 5.81 -4.40 -9.50
CA ARG A 143 6.21 -4.12 -10.88
C ARG A 143 7.05 -2.85 -10.96
#